data_8a8164a04a5c94244854ecd0c12e5328
#
_entry.id   8a8164a04a5c94244854ecd0c12e5328
#
_cell.length_a   1.000
_cell.length_b   1.000
_cell.length_c   1.000
_cell.angle_alpha   90.00
_cell.angle_beta   90.00
_cell.angle_gamma   90.00
#
_symmetry.space_group_name_H-M   'P 1'
#
loop_
_entity.id
_entity.type
_entity.pdbx_description
1 polymer ?
#
loop_
_entity_poly.entity_id
_entity_poly.type
_entity_poly.pdbx_seq_one_letter_code
_entity_poly.pdbx_strand_id
1 'polypeptide(L)'
;VYTETVEKYIEVQHALGMKSIFYNLCFGALDDANLDGVKDSWGLFKDYKAKTRDCHELPDSWKSNIYLTDPGNKAWQDYLIQRNTDVYNHFAFDGYQIDQLGNRGTVFNVYGKEVDLPQGYASFIKAMKQAHPDKRLIMNAVSRYGAEQIAQTGKVDFLYNEVWGKDNDRTEAKFSHLKTIIDENNEYSGNQLNTVFAAYMNYWLAENVGEFNTPGVLLTDAVMFALGGSHLELGPHMLCKEYFPNDNLKMTEALKKDIIHYYDFMTAYQNVLRDGGSLTTNVNIASVDGKFEVQSWPPVKGKLCTIGRSLENQDVIHLLNLSQADSDEWRDDYGTMPEPNTIENPSFSICPSRSVKGLWMASPDYAGGAVIPIAFKVNGNRLEFTLPS
;
A
#
# COMPACT_ATOMS: atom_id res chain seq x y z
N VAL A 1 16.66 -19.42 14.16
CA VAL A 1 15.89 -19.55 12.91
C VAL A 1 15.73 -21.04 12.62
N TYR A 2 14.51 -21.46 12.37
CA TYR A 2 14.22 -22.86 11.99
C TYR A 2 14.38 -22.97 10.47
N THR A 3 15.56 -23.36 10.01
CA THR A 3 15.96 -23.42 8.59
C THR A 3 14.98 -24.21 7.74
N GLU A 4 14.65 -25.43 8.18
CA GLU A 4 13.69 -26.31 7.50
C GLU A 4 12.30 -25.65 7.32
N THR A 5 11.85 -24.86 8.30
CA THR A 5 10.59 -24.14 8.19
C THR A 5 10.66 -23.05 7.13
N VAL A 6 11.76 -22.29 7.08
CA VAL A 6 11.96 -21.24 6.07
C VAL A 6 12.01 -21.86 4.67
N GLU A 7 12.77 -22.94 4.48
CA GLU A 7 12.85 -23.67 3.21
C GLU A 7 11.47 -24.14 2.75
N LYS A 8 10.67 -24.72 3.65
CA LYS A 8 9.32 -25.17 3.33
C LYS A 8 8.37 -24.03 2.97
N TYR A 9 8.45 -22.87 3.62
CA TYR A 9 7.68 -21.69 3.22
C TYR A 9 8.03 -21.26 1.79
N ILE A 10 9.32 -21.18 1.46
CA ILE A 10 9.77 -20.81 0.13
C ILE A 10 9.28 -21.83 -0.92
N GLU A 11 9.41 -23.13 -0.64
CA GLU A 11 8.94 -24.21 -1.53
C GLU A 11 7.45 -24.10 -1.82
N VAL A 12 6.63 -23.90 -0.78
CA VAL A 12 5.16 -23.76 -0.95
C VAL A 12 4.81 -22.53 -1.78
N GLN A 13 5.45 -21.40 -1.50
CA GLN A 13 5.22 -20.17 -2.28
C GLN A 13 5.62 -20.36 -3.75
N HIS A 14 6.77 -20.96 -4.02
CA HIS A 14 7.20 -21.25 -5.40
C HIS A 14 6.28 -22.24 -6.11
N ALA A 15 5.78 -23.26 -5.41
CA ALA A 15 4.82 -24.20 -5.97
C ALA A 15 3.48 -23.56 -6.37
N LEU A 16 3.13 -22.44 -5.73
CA LEU A 16 1.98 -21.62 -6.07
C LEU A 16 2.30 -20.49 -7.09
N GLY A 17 3.49 -20.47 -7.66
CA GLY A 17 3.93 -19.45 -8.60
C GLY A 17 4.27 -18.09 -7.97
N MET A 18 4.35 -18.02 -6.65
CA MET A 18 4.67 -16.81 -5.90
C MET A 18 6.19 -16.58 -5.84
N LYS A 19 6.57 -15.37 -5.43
CA LYS A 19 7.97 -15.00 -5.16
C LYS A 19 8.18 -14.85 -3.66
N SER A 20 9.26 -15.44 -3.15
CA SER A 20 9.66 -15.37 -1.76
C SER A 20 10.69 -14.27 -1.55
N ILE A 21 10.38 -13.31 -0.69
CA ILE A 21 11.24 -12.15 -0.43
C ILE A 21 11.48 -12.06 1.08
N PHE A 22 12.75 -12.01 1.52
CA PHE A 22 13.05 -11.83 2.93
C PHE A 22 13.07 -10.35 3.31
N TYR A 23 12.83 -10.07 4.57
CA TYR A 23 12.74 -8.75 5.16
C TYR A 23 13.98 -8.42 6.00
N ASN A 24 14.48 -7.19 5.90
CA ASN A 24 15.41 -6.61 6.89
C ASN A 24 15.45 -5.07 6.77
N LEU A 25 15.91 -4.40 7.84
CA LEU A 25 16.19 -2.96 7.83
C LEU A 25 17.43 -2.64 6.98
N CYS A 26 17.43 -1.47 6.33
CA CYS A 26 18.59 -0.98 5.59
C CYS A 26 19.62 -0.25 6.48
N PHE A 27 19.26 0.11 7.70
CA PHE A 27 20.08 0.97 8.55
C PHE A 27 19.91 0.73 10.05
N GLY A 28 19.78 -0.52 10.46
CA GLY A 28 19.59 -0.86 11.87
C GLY A 28 20.43 -2.05 12.32
N ALA A 29 20.88 -1.99 13.56
CA ALA A 29 21.63 -3.07 14.21
C ALA A 29 21.31 -3.11 15.71
N LEU A 30 21.36 -4.30 16.32
CA LEU A 30 21.22 -4.46 17.76
C LEU A 30 22.50 -4.01 18.49
N ASP A 31 22.44 -3.88 19.82
CA ASP A 31 23.54 -3.39 20.65
C ASP A 31 24.82 -4.23 20.61
N ASP A 32 24.67 -5.54 20.38
CA ASP A 32 25.78 -6.49 20.29
C ASP A 32 26.27 -6.78 18.86
N ALA A 33 25.77 -6.04 17.87
CA ALA A 33 26.11 -6.28 16.44
C ALA A 33 27.60 -6.07 16.10
N ASN A 34 28.36 -5.44 16.98
CA ASN A 34 29.81 -5.35 16.87
C ASN A 34 30.48 -6.72 16.94
N LEU A 35 29.90 -7.70 17.62
CA LEU A 35 30.37 -9.09 17.64
C LEU A 35 30.27 -9.74 16.25
N ASP A 36 29.33 -9.30 15.43
CA ASP A 36 29.11 -9.75 14.07
C ASP A 36 29.81 -8.86 13.02
N GLY A 37 30.63 -7.91 13.46
CA GLY A 37 31.46 -7.06 12.61
C GLY A 37 30.89 -5.69 12.24
N VAL A 38 29.72 -5.32 12.77
CA VAL A 38 29.18 -3.97 12.62
C VAL A 38 30.05 -2.96 13.38
N LYS A 39 30.35 -1.82 12.76
CA LYS A 39 31.27 -0.83 13.35
C LYS A 39 30.51 0.44 13.76
N ASP A 40 30.86 0.99 14.92
CA ASP A 40 30.31 2.24 15.41
C ASP A 40 30.52 3.41 14.45
N SER A 41 31.60 3.38 13.68
CA SER A 41 31.89 4.38 12.64
C SER A 41 30.90 4.43 11.49
N TRP A 42 30.00 3.44 11.39
CA TRP A 42 28.88 3.42 10.43
C TRP A 42 27.60 4.01 10.98
N GLY A 43 27.59 4.36 12.28
CA GLY A 43 26.42 4.82 13.01
C GLY A 43 25.93 6.19 12.60
N LEU A 44 24.63 6.42 12.84
CA LEU A 44 23.97 7.72 12.81
C LEU A 44 23.91 8.32 14.22
N PHE A 45 24.01 9.64 14.29
CA PHE A 45 24.04 10.40 15.54
C PHE A 45 23.04 11.57 15.49
N LYS A 46 22.47 11.91 16.66
CA LYS A 46 21.54 13.03 16.80
C LYS A 46 22.24 14.38 16.92
N ASP A 47 23.55 14.38 17.10
CA ASP A 47 24.37 15.60 17.25
C ASP A 47 25.65 15.54 16.41
N TYR A 48 26.08 16.72 15.94
CA TYR A 48 27.28 16.87 15.09
C TYR A 48 28.60 16.49 15.78
N LYS A 49 28.60 16.33 17.11
CA LYS A 49 29.77 15.87 17.89
C LYS A 49 29.82 14.34 18.00
N ALA A 50 28.86 13.67 17.40
CA ALA A 50 28.70 12.21 17.45
C ALA A 50 28.72 11.62 18.87
N LYS A 51 28.09 12.31 19.81
CA LYS A 51 28.00 11.85 21.21
C LYS A 51 26.80 10.98 21.47
N THR A 52 25.66 11.26 20.82
CA THR A 52 24.40 10.57 21.03
C THR A 52 24.05 9.78 19.77
N ARG A 53 24.18 8.45 19.83
CA ARG A 53 23.74 7.59 18.72
C ARG A 53 22.24 7.70 18.53
N ASP A 54 21.80 7.77 17.29
CA ASP A 54 20.39 7.61 16.98
C ASP A 54 19.98 6.14 17.15
N CYS A 55 18.84 5.93 17.80
CA CYS A 55 18.26 4.60 17.97
C CYS A 55 16.74 4.66 17.85
N HIS A 56 16.15 3.55 17.47
CA HIS A 56 14.72 3.31 17.57
C HIS A 56 14.48 2.49 18.83
N GLU A 57 13.71 3.06 19.75
CA GLU A 57 13.37 2.40 21.03
C GLU A 57 12.38 1.27 20.76
N LEU A 58 12.65 0.11 21.33
CA LEU A 58 11.79 -1.05 21.27
C LEU A 58 11.25 -1.37 22.67
N PRO A 59 10.13 -2.12 22.77
CA PRO A 59 9.63 -2.58 24.05
C PRO A 59 10.68 -3.32 24.87
N ASP A 60 10.65 -3.19 26.19
CA ASP A 60 11.61 -3.81 27.13
C ASP A 60 11.72 -5.34 27.00
N SER A 61 10.70 -5.98 26.42
CA SER A 61 10.72 -7.42 26.12
C SER A 61 11.64 -7.81 24.96
N TRP A 62 12.13 -6.86 24.18
CA TRP A 62 13.06 -7.09 23.09
C TRP A 62 14.50 -7.11 23.61
N LYS A 63 15.40 -7.71 22.84
CA LYS A 63 16.81 -7.87 23.21
C LYS A 63 17.52 -6.54 23.45
N SER A 64 17.30 -5.57 22.60
CA SER A 64 17.83 -4.21 22.68
C SER A 64 17.06 -3.26 21.77
N ASN A 65 17.32 -1.97 21.86
CA ASN A 65 16.94 -0.99 20.86
C ASN A 65 17.65 -1.25 19.54
N ILE A 66 17.11 -0.69 18.43
CA ILE A 66 17.77 -0.71 17.13
C ILE A 66 18.64 0.53 17.02
N TYR A 67 19.95 0.38 17.02
CA TYR A 67 20.91 1.46 16.78
C TYR A 67 21.09 1.68 15.29
N LEU A 68 20.97 2.94 14.86
CA LEU A 68 20.90 3.25 13.43
C LEU A 68 22.28 3.41 12.82
N THR A 69 22.40 2.98 11.57
CA THR A 69 23.59 3.08 10.72
C THR A 69 23.26 3.92 9.48
N ASP A 70 24.26 4.56 8.88
CA ASP A 70 24.11 5.36 7.67
C ASP A 70 23.92 4.46 6.43
N PRO A 71 22.72 4.44 5.79
CA PRO A 71 22.48 3.61 4.60
C PRO A 71 23.32 4.07 3.39
N GLY A 72 23.81 5.31 3.37
CA GLY A 72 24.72 5.83 2.37
C GLY A 72 26.20 5.44 2.60
N ASN A 73 26.54 4.88 3.76
CA ASN A 73 27.91 4.48 4.08
C ASN A 73 28.30 3.25 3.29
N LYS A 74 29.34 3.39 2.45
CA LYS A 74 29.80 2.29 1.57
C LYS A 74 30.19 1.03 2.32
N ALA A 75 30.88 1.14 3.46
CA ALA A 75 31.31 -0.02 4.22
C ALA A 75 30.13 -0.77 4.88
N TRP A 76 29.07 -0.04 5.28
CA TRP A 76 27.81 -0.63 5.73
C TRP A 76 27.08 -1.32 4.57
N GLN A 77 27.01 -0.70 3.39
CA GLN A 77 26.46 -1.33 2.19
C GLN A 77 27.18 -2.63 1.84
N ASP A 78 28.52 -2.61 1.83
CA ASP A 78 29.32 -3.79 1.53
C ASP A 78 29.12 -4.92 2.54
N TYR A 79 28.99 -4.58 3.81
CA TYR A 79 28.66 -5.54 4.87
C TYR A 79 27.29 -6.20 4.61
N LEU A 80 26.24 -5.41 4.35
CA LEU A 80 24.91 -5.96 4.08
C LEU A 80 24.82 -6.72 2.76
N ILE A 81 25.55 -6.31 1.72
CA ILE A 81 25.68 -7.08 0.48
C ILE A 81 26.22 -8.47 0.79
N GLN A 82 27.27 -8.58 1.60
CA GLN A 82 27.84 -9.87 1.97
C GLN A 82 26.80 -10.71 2.76
N ARG A 83 26.11 -10.12 3.74
CA ARG A 83 25.08 -10.84 4.50
C ARG A 83 23.92 -11.31 3.62
N ASN A 84 23.47 -10.48 2.68
CA ASN A 84 22.45 -10.87 1.70
C ASN A 84 22.94 -11.98 0.77
N THR A 85 24.21 -11.95 0.37
CA THR A 85 24.84 -13.06 -0.40
C THR A 85 24.79 -14.36 0.39
N ASP A 86 25.11 -14.32 1.68
CA ASP A 86 25.02 -15.49 2.55
C ASP A 86 23.58 -16.04 2.64
N VAL A 87 22.56 -15.14 2.75
CA VAL A 87 21.16 -15.53 2.73
C VAL A 87 20.77 -16.21 1.42
N TYR A 88 21.14 -15.64 0.27
CA TYR A 88 20.84 -16.21 -1.05
C TYR A 88 21.55 -17.51 -1.34
N ASN A 89 22.72 -17.75 -0.74
CA ASN A 89 23.45 -19.00 -0.87
C ASN A 89 22.81 -20.14 -0.05
N HIS A 90 22.09 -19.81 1.02
CA HIS A 90 21.48 -20.79 1.90
C HIS A 90 19.99 -21.00 1.62
N PHE A 91 19.27 -19.98 1.11
CA PHE A 91 17.85 -20.02 0.87
C PHE A 91 17.50 -19.52 -0.52
N ALA A 92 16.52 -20.15 -1.14
CA ALA A 92 16.06 -19.81 -2.48
C ALA A 92 15.15 -18.56 -2.52
N PHE A 93 15.47 -17.52 -1.75
CA PHE A 93 14.72 -16.25 -1.81
C PHE A 93 14.91 -15.55 -3.16
N ASP A 94 13.83 -15.00 -3.69
CA ASP A 94 13.80 -14.24 -4.94
C ASP A 94 14.24 -12.79 -4.78
N GLY A 95 14.27 -12.25 -3.57
CA GLY A 95 14.58 -10.84 -3.34
C GLY A 95 14.66 -10.42 -1.89
N TYR A 96 14.77 -9.11 -1.70
CA TYR A 96 14.92 -8.43 -0.42
C TYR A 96 13.91 -7.30 -0.28
N GLN A 97 13.10 -7.34 0.77
CA GLN A 97 12.28 -6.22 1.22
C GLN A 97 13.10 -5.39 2.20
N ILE A 98 13.40 -4.18 1.78
CA ILE A 98 14.19 -3.20 2.52
C ILE A 98 13.24 -2.35 3.34
N ASP A 99 13.44 -2.33 4.65
CA ASP A 99 12.67 -1.48 5.53
C ASP A 99 13.47 -0.29 6.04
N GLN A 100 12.76 0.73 6.53
CA GLN A 100 13.30 1.94 7.12
C GLN A 100 12.29 2.52 8.14
N LEU A 101 12.70 3.48 8.97
CA LEU A 101 11.95 3.94 10.13
C LEU A 101 11.37 5.38 9.96
N GLY A 102 11.20 5.83 8.72
CA GLY A 102 10.65 7.14 8.41
C GLY A 102 11.64 8.29 8.67
N ASN A 103 11.09 9.48 8.79
CA ASN A 103 11.87 10.69 9.02
C ASN A 103 12.50 10.70 10.41
N ARG A 104 13.82 10.78 10.47
CA ARG A 104 14.60 10.85 11.71
C ARG A 104 14.98 12.28 12.13
N GLY A 105 14.50 13.29 11.40
CA GLY A 105 15.00 14.66 11.54
C GLY A 105 16.44 14.80 11.05
N THR A 106 17.16 15.79 11.56
CA THR A 106 18.57 15.98 11.23
C THR A 106 19.44 14.94 11.95
N VAL A 107 20.19 14.15 11.19
CA VAL A 107 21.11 13.15 11.69
C VAL A 107 22.51 13.36 11.10
N PHE A 108 23.52 12.87 11.82
CA PHE A 108 24.92 13.07 11.49
C PHE A 108 25.67 11.74 11.45
N ASN A 109 26.71 11.66 10.64
CA ASN A 109 27.67 10.55 10.72
C ASN A 109 28.71 10.79 11.83
N VAL A 110 29.59 9.81 12.05
CA VAL A 110 30.64 9.86 13.09
C VAL A 110 31.58 11.06 12.97
N TYR A 111 31.68 11.66 11.79
CA TYR A 111 32.53 12.85 11.51
C TYR A 111 31.77 14.17 11.71
N GLY A 112 30.53 14.12 12.19
CA GLY A 112 29.70 15.32 12.38
C GLY A 112 29.15 15.93 11.10
N LYS A 113 29.21 15.20 9.98
CA LYS A 113 28.60 15.61 8.72
C LYS A 113 27.14 15.17 8.72
N GLU A 114 26.24 16.09 8.34
CA GLU A 114 24.83 15.80 8.14
C GLU A 114 24.64 14.73 7.05
N VAL A 115 23.71 13.80 7.29
CA VAL A 115 23.39 12.69 6.39
C VAL A 115 22.02 12.92 5.76
N ASP A 116 21.97 12.90 4.44
CA ASP A 116 20.75 12.87 3.66
C ASP A 116 20.26 11.40 3.54
N LEU A 117 19.34 11.03 4.42
CA LEU A 117 18.81 9.65 4.47
C LEU A 117 18.10 9.25 3.17
N PRO A 118 17.22 10.06 2.55
CA PRO A 118 16.61 9.73 1.27
C PRO A 118 17.62 9.41 0.16
N GLN A 119 18.70 10.18 0.04
CA GLN A 119 19.78 9.87 -0.90
C GLN A 119 20.58 8.64 -0.48
N GLY A 120 20.73 8.42 0.83
CA GLY A 120 21.29 7.19 1.39
C GLY A 120 20.51 5.95 0.96
N TYR A 121 19.17 6.01 1.02
CA TYR A 121 18.28 4.92 0.55
C TYR A 121 18.46 4.65 -0.94
N ALA A 122 18.47 5.67 -1.77
CA ALA A 122 18.71 5.51 -3.21
C ALA A 122 20.08 4.88 -3.51
N SER A 123 21.12 5.30 -2.79
CA SER A 123 22.47 4.72 -2.87
C SER A 123 22.47 3.25 -2.48
N PHE A 124 21.81 2.91 -1.38
CA PHE A 124 21.68 1.55 -0.87
C PHE A 124 20.98 0.62 -1.87
N ILE A 125 19.83 1.03 -2.41
CA ILE A 125 19.08 0.27 -3.43
C ILE A 125 19.97 -0.03 -4.64
N LYS A 126 20.67 0.99 -5.15
CA LYS A 126 21.57 0.84 -6.30
C LYS A 126 22.70 -0.14 -6.01
N ALA A 127 23.31 -0.08 -4.82
CA ALA A 127 24.38 -1.00 -4.40
C ALA A 127 23.87 -2.44 -4.29
N MET A 128 22.70 -2.67 -3.66
CA MET A 128 22.07 -4.00 -3.56
C MET A 128 21.75 -4.57 -4.95
N LYS A 129 21.17 -3.76 -5.84
CA LYS A 129 20.81 -4.21 -7.20
C LYS A 129 22.04 -4.49 -8.06
N GLN A 130 23.11 -3.76 -7.89
CA GLN A 130 24.37 -4.00 -8.59
C GLN A 130 25.01 -5.32 -8.14
N ALA A 131 24.98 -5.62 -6.84
CA ALA A 131 25.54 -6.85 -6.29
C ALA A 131 24.71 -8.10 -6.64
N HIS A 132 23.40 -7.96 -6.70
CA HIS A 132 22.46 -9.06 -6.94
C HIS A 132 21.46 -8.66 -8.04
N PRO A 133 21.89 -8.59 -9.33
CA PRO A 133 21.09 -8.03 -10.42
C PRO A 133 19.79 -8.80 -10.70
N ASP A 134 19.79 -10.10 -10.47
CA ASP A 134 18.64 -10.98 -10.70
C ASP A 134 17.62 -11.00 -9.52
N LYS A 135 18.01 -10.41 -8.38
CA LYS A 135 17.14 -10.40 -7.21
C LYS A 135 16.17 -9.20 -7.23
N ARG A 136 14.95 -9.44 -6.78
CA ARG A 136 13.92 -8.43 -6.63
C ARG A 136 14.22 -7.53 -5.44
N LEU A 137 13.88 -6.26 -5.56
CA LEU A 137 13.99 -5.31 -4.45
C LEU A 137 12.66 -4.59 -4.26
N ILE A 138 12.28 -4.46 -3.00
CA ILE A 138 11.16 -3.65 -2.54
C ILE A 138 11.71 -2.78 -1.42
N MET A 139 11.32 -1.50 -1.36
CA MET A 139 11.69 -0.67 -0.22
C MET A 139 10.48 0.07 0.30
N ASN A 140 10.31 0.01 1.62
CA ASN A 140 9.26 0.74 2.32
C ASN A 140 9.55 2.25 2.30
N ALA A 141 8.53 3.05 2.00
CA ALA A 141 8.52 4.49 2.18
C ALA A 141 7.53 4.82 3.32
N VAL A 142 8.01 4.73 4.57
CA VAL A 142 7.21 5.00 5.76
C VAL A 142 6.70 6.44 5.72
N SER A 143 5.38 6.62 5.73
CA SER A 143 4.73 7.93 5.60
C SER A 143 5.35 8.77 4.46
N ARG A 144 5.59 8.16 3.31
CA ARG A 144 6.17 8.75 2.08
C ARG A 144 7.64 9.21 2.20
N TYR A 145 8.29 8.99 3.35
CA TYR A 145 9.66 9.46 3.55
C TYR A 145 10.63 8.74 2.59
N GLY A 146 11.32 9.51 1.75
CA GLY A 146 12.24 9.01 0.74
C GLY A 146 11.57 8.41 -0.51
N ALA A 147 10.23 8.48 -0.66
CA ALA A 147 9.49 7.87 -1.77
C ALA A 147 10.02 8.31 -3.15
N GLU A 148 10.29 9.61 -3.33
CA GLU A 148 10.83 10.16 -4.58
C GLU A 148 12.18 9.52 -4.92
N GLN A 149 13.13 9.52 -3.98
CA GLN A 149 14.47 8.99 -4.19
C GLN A 149 14.46 7.48 -4.45
N ILE A 150 13.58 6.73 -3.75
CA ILE A 150 13.36 5.30 -3.97
C ILE A 150 12.84 5.06 -5.40
N ALA A 151 11.77 5.75 -5.79
CA ALA A 151 11.14 5.61 -7.11
C ALA A 151 12.11 5.93 -8.25
N GLN A 152 12.84 7.04 -8.13
CA GLN A 152 13.79 7.51 -9.14
C GLN A 152 14.99 6.57 -9.35
N THR A 153 15.23 5.61 -8.45
CA THR A 153 16.25 4.58 -8.72
C THR A 153 15.90 3.72 -9.92
N GLY A 154 14.60 3.48 -10.19
CA GLY A 154 14.11 2.51 -11.18
C GLY A 154 14.59 1.09 -10.91
N LYS A 155 14.88 0.72 -9.64
CA LYS A 155 15.46 -0.55 -9.25
C LYS A 155 14.61 -1.36 -8.28
N VAL A 156 13.48 -0.81 -7.85
CA VAL A 156 12.46 -1.53 -7.05
C VAL A 156 11.37 -2.07 -7.97
N ASP A 157 10.72 -3.15 -7.56
CA ASP A 157 9.69 -3.81 -8.39
C ASP A 157 8.34 -3.10 -8.34
N PHE A 158 8.03 -2.43 -7.23
CA PHE A 158 6.87 -1.57 -7.01
C PHE A 158 7.14 -0.58 -5.87
N LEU A 159 6.28 0.40 -5.70
CA LEU A 159 6.40 1.41 -4.66
C LEU A 159 5.56 0.99 -3.45
N TYR A 160 6.25 0.57 -2.39
CA TYR A 160 5.67 0.14 -1.13
C TYR A 160 5.58 1.34 -0.19
N ASN A 161 4.37 1.63 0.29
CA ASN A 161 4.11 2.73 1.22
C ASN A 161 3.42 2.20 2.48
N GLU A 162 4.08 2.32 3.60
CA GLU A 162 3.47 2.09 4.91
C GLU A 162 2.75 3.36 5.36
N VAL A 163 1.43 3.24 5.58
CA VAL A 163 0.55 4.37 5.93
C VAL A 163 -0.04 4.21 7.32
N TRP A 164 -0.07 5.31 8.08
CA TRP A 164 -0.31 5.26 9.51
C TRP A 164 -1.55 6.04 10.02
N GLY A 165 -2.31 6.65 9.19
CA GLY A 165 -3.50 7.38 9.64
C GLY A 165 -3.17 8.65 10.46
N LYS A 166 -3.82 8.85 11.61
CA LYS A 166 -3.73 10.07 12.43
C LYS A 166 -2.63 10.09 13.49
N ASP A 167 -1.96 8.99 13.73
CA ASP A 167 -1.07 8.85 14.88
C ASP A 167 0.21 9.66 14.73
N ASN A 168 0.70 10.24 15.84
CA ASN A 168 1.99 10.91 15.94
C ASN A 168 2.24 11.99 14.88
N ASP A 169 1.29 12.94 14.70
CA ASP A 169 1.35 14.01 13.70
C ASP A 169 1.29 13.54 12.24
N ARG A 170 0.94 12.30 12.00
CA ARG A 170 0.75 11.77 10.65
C ARG A 170 -0.62 12.17 10.10
N THR A 171 -0.67 12.59 8.85
CA THR A 171 -1.84 13.23 8.24
C THR A 171 -2.50 12.38 7.15
N GLU A 172 -2.23 11.07 7.12
CA GLU A 172 -2.64 10.18 6.03
C GLU A 172 -3.96 9.43 6.34
N ALA A 173 -4.82 10.02 7.18
CA ALA A 173 -6.00 9.34 7.70
C ALA A 173 -7.13 9.15 6.70
N LYS A 174 -7.27 10.04 5.70
CA LYS A 174 -8.43 10.06 4.82
C LYS A 174 -8.21 9.27 3.53
N PHE A 175 -9.28 8.77 2.93
CA PHE A 175 -9.24 8.19 1.60
C PHE A 175 -8.56 9.10 0.55
N SER A 176 -8.76 10.42 0.65
CA SER A 176 -8.11 11.38 -0.25
C SER A 176 -6.58 11.35 -0.18
N HIS A 177 -6.00 11.02 0.97
CA HIS A 177 -4.55 10.93 1.14
C HIS A 177 -3.96 9.70 0.40
N LEU A 178 -4.71 8.59 0.29
CA LEU A 178 -4.30 7.43 -0.50
C LEU A 178 -4.11 7.82 -1.99
N LYS A 179 -5.02 8.65 -2.52
CA LYS A 179 -4.88 9.18 -3.89
C LYS A 179 -3.63 10.05 -4.02
N THR A 180 -3.39 10.94 -3.05
CA THR A 180 -2.18 11.79 -3.06
C THR A 180 -0.91 10.96 -3.15
N ILE A 181 -0.81 9.86 -2.38
CA ILE A 181 0.34 8.95 -2.41
C ILE A 181 0.49 8.29 -3.79
N ILE A 182 -0.60 7.83 -4.38
CA ILE A 182 -0.58 7.22 -5.71
C ILE A 182 -0.17 8.23 -6.78
N ASP A 183 -0.69 9.46 -6.73
CA ASP A 183 -0.35 10.53 -7.67
C ASP A 183 1.14 10.89 -7.59
N GLU A 184 1.68 11.07 -6.38
CA GLU A 184 3.10 11.32 -6.14
C GLU A 184 3.98 10.16 -6.64
N ASN A 185 3.62 8.92 -6.33
CA ASN A 185 4.35 7.74 -6.79
C ASN A 185 4.36 7.61 -8.33
N ASN A 186 3.24 7.91 -8.96
CA ASN A 186 3.13 7.95 -10.43
C ASN A 186 4.06 9.02 -11.01
N GLU A 187 4.08 10.21 -10.43
CA GLU A 187 4.97 11.31 -10.83
C GLU A 187 6.45 10.90 -10.66
N TYR A 188 6.83 10.42 -9.46
CA TYR A 188 8.22 10.06 -9.14
C TYR A 188 8.77 8.91 -9.99
N SER A 189 7.92 7.97 -10.38
CA SER A 189 8.29 6.82 -11.22
C SER A 189 8.07 7.06 -12.72
N GLY A 190 7.51 8.20 -13.13
CA GLY A 190 7.07 8.43 -14.51
C GLY A 190 6.00 7.43 -14.95
N ASN A 191 5.09 7.04 -14.09
CA ASN A 191 4.04 6.03 -14.28
C ASN A 191 4.58 4.62 -14.62
N GLN A 192 5.79 4.28 -14.17
CA GLN A 192 6.40 2.97 -14.46
C GLN A 192 6.17 1.96 -13.34
N LEU A 193 5.86 2.40 -12.11
CA LEU A 193 5.74 1.57 -10.95
C LEU A 193 4.37 1.74 -10.28
N ASN A 194 3.81 0.63 -9.80
CA ASN A 194 2.54 0.63 -9.09
C ASN A 194 2.75 0.84 -7.58
N THR A 195 1.71 1.34 -6.92
CA THR A 195 1.68 1.54 -5.46
C THR A 195 1.06 0.34 -4.76
N VAL A 196 1.74 -0.16 -3.73
CA VAL A 196 1.22 -1.14 -2.77
C VAL A 196 1.22 -0.51 -1.39
N PHE A 197 0.08 -0.52 -0.73
CA PHE A 197 -0.07 0.01 0.62
C PHE A 197 0.11 -1.07 1.68
N ALA A 198 1.01 -0.84 2.62
CA ALA A 198 0.97 -1.47 3.93
C ALA A 198 0.10 -0.58 4.83
N ALA A 199 -1.18 -0.88 4.88
CA ALA A 199 -2.18 -0.08 5.59
C ALA A 199 -2.77 -0.89 6.74
N TYR A 200 -2.55 -0.40 7.96
CA TYR A 200 -3.02 -1.08 9.17
C TYR A 200 -4.51 -0.81 9.38
N MET A 201 -5.34 -1.84 9.24
CA MET A 201 -6.79 -1.74 9.41
C MET A 201 -7.22 -2.02 10.85
N ASN A 202 -8.25 -1.30 11.31
CA ASN A 202 -8.86 -1.48 12.63
C ASN A 202 -7.86 -1.43 13.79
N TYR A 203 -6.91 -0.50 13.74
CA TYR A 203 -5.72 -0.45 14.58
C TYR A 203 -6.02 -0.43 16.08
N TRP A 204 -6.98 0.38 16.53
CA TRP A 204 -7.37 0.44 17.94
C TRP A 204 -8.32 -0.69 18.34
N LEU A 205 -9.09 -1.24 17.40
CA LEU A 205 -9.86 -2.46 17.64
C LEU A 205 -8.92 -3.63 17.98
N ALA A 206 -7.75 -3.69 17.36
CA ALA A 206 -6.72 -4.72 17.56
C ALA A 206 -6.04 -4.70 18.96
N GLU A 207 -6.38 -3.76 19.83
CA GLU A 207 -6.03 -3.87 21.26
C GLU A 207 -6.73 -5.06 21.96
N ASN A 208 -7.80 -5.56 21.36
CA ASN A 208 -8.58 -6.67 21.89
C ASN A 208 -8.69 -7.79 20.86
N VAL A 209 -8.91 -9.01 21.33
CA VAL A 209 -9.18 -10.16 20.48
C VAL A 209 -10.57 -10.01 19.86
N GLY A 210 -10.66 -10.20 18.53
CA GLY A 210 -11.90 -10.03 17.81
C GLY A 210 -11.79 -10.35 16.31
N GLU A 211 -12.65 -9.72 15.54
CA GLU A 211 -12.71 -9.86 14.09
C GLU A 211 -12.57 -8.48 13.43
N PHE A 212 -12.01 -8.47 12.20
CA PHE A 212 -11.97 -7.26 11.37
C PHE A 212 -13.37 -6.81 11.00
N ASN A 213 -13.57 -5.50 10.92
CA ASN A 213 -14.79 -4.92 10.40
C ASN A 213 -14.82 -5.07 8.87
N THR A 214 -15.59 -6.04 8.39
CA THR A 214 -15.69 -6.36 6.96
C THR A 214 -16.01 -5.15 6.08
N PRO A 215 -17.03 -4.29 6.37
CA PRO A 215 -17.33 -3.13 5.53
C PRO A 215 -16.18 -2.14 5.42
N GLY A 216 -15.47 -1.87 6.52
CA GLY A 216 -14.32 -0.95 6.52
C GLY A 216 -13.17 -1.47 5.66
N VAL A 217 -12.85 -2.76 5.76
CA VAL A 217 -11.80 -3.40 4.96
C VAL A 217 -12.15 -3.35 3.47
N LEU A 218 -13.34 -3.85 3.08
CA LEU A 218 -13.75 -3.91 1.68
C LEU A 218 -13.90 -2.53 1.03
N LEU A 219 -14.39 -1.54 1.76
CA LEU A 219 -14.47 -0.17 1.25
C LEU A 219 -13.07 0.41 0.99
N THR A 220 -12.13 0.14 1.89
CA THR A 220 -10.74 0.60 1.73
C THR A 220 -10.06 -0.07 0.53
N ASP A 221 -10.23 -1.37 0.36
CA ASP A 221 -9.74 -2.10 -0.81
C ASP A 221 -10.38 -1.59 -2.11
N ALA A 222 -11.70 -1.37 -2.12
CA ALA A 222 -12.40 -0.81 -3.27
C ALA A 222 -11.83 0.57 -3.68
N VAL A 223 -11.55 1.43 -2.70
CA VAL A 223 -10.94 2.75 -2.96
C VAL A 223 -9.53 2.60 -3.51
N MET A 224 -8.69 1.78 -2.89
CA MET A 224 -7.31 1.55 -3.36
C MET A 224 -7.31 1.01 -4.79
N PHE A 225 -8.16 0.04 -5.11
CA PHE A 225 -8.24 -0.58 -6.44
C PHE A 225 -8.78 0.39 -7.50
N ALA A 226 -9.80 1.18 -7.16
CA ALA A 226 -10.32 2.22 -8.05
C ALA A 226 -9.26 3.29 -8.40
N LEU A 227 -8.34 3.55 -7.49
CA LEU A 227 -7.21 4.46 -7.69
C LEU A 227 -6.04 3.80 -8.45
N GLY A 228 -6.04 2.47 -8.61
CA GLY A 228 -4.97 1.70 -9.23
C GLY A 228 -3.87 1.27 -8.28
N GLY A 229 -4.08 1.36 -6.98
CA GLY A 229 -3.21 0.81 -5.93
C GLY A 229 -3.59 -0.62 -5.55
N SER A 230 -2.84 -1.19 -4.62
CA SER A 230 -3.10 -2.50 -4.01
C SER A 230 -2.88 -2.42 -2.50
N HIS A 231 -3.56 -3.27 -1.74
CA HIS A 231 -3.38 -3.42 -0.31
C HIS A 231 -2.55 -4.66 0.00
N LEU A 232 -1.63 -4.59 0.95
CA LEU A 232 -0.85 -5.75 1.39
C LEU A 232 -1.66 -6.58 2.39
N GLU A 233 -1.86 -7.86 2.08
CA GLU A 233 -2.55 -8.81 2.93
C GLU A 233 -1.58 -9.79 3.57
N LEU A 234 -1.67 -10.00 4.88
CA LEU A 234 -0.81 -10.92 5.64
C LEU A 234 -1.63 -12.10 6.20
N GLY A 235 -2.29 -12.85 5.31
CA GLY A 235 -3.13 -13.99 5.71
C GLY A 235 -4.33 -13.56 6.57
N PRO A 236 -4.90 -14.47 7.40
CA PRO A 236 -6.17 -14.21 8.08
C PRO A 236 -6.13 -13.14 9.17
N HIS A 237 -4.95 -12.69 9.56
CA HIS A 237 -4.76 -11.63 10.56
C HIS A 237 -4.49 -10.26 9.93
N MET A 238 -4.31 -10.17 8.62
CA MET A 238 -4.02 -8.95 7.86
C MET A 238 -2.94 -8.08 8.53
N LEU A 239 -2.87 -6.81 8.13
CA LEU A 239 -2.11 -5.78 8.82
C LEU A 239 -3.05 -5.04 9.78
N CYS A 240 -3.17 -5.49 11.03
CA CYS A 240 -3.93 -4.76 12.03
C CYS A 240 -3.04 -3.89 12.91
N LYS A 241 -1.79 -4.31 13.17
CA LYS A 241 -0.85 -3.60 14.06
C LYS A 241 0.60 -3.92 13.72
N GLU A 242 1.51 -3.01 14.05
CA GLU A 242 2.96 -3.24 14.00
C GLU A 242 3.44 -4.25 15.04
N TYR A 243 4.72 -4.62 14.97
CA TYR A 243 5.37 -5.61 15.86
C TYR A 243 4.77 -7.02 15.72
N PHE A 244 4.89 -7.55 14.52
CA PHE A 244 4.42 -8.90 14.18
C PHE A 244 5.04 -10.02 15.02
N PRO A 245 4.27 -11.07 15.26
CA PRO A 245 2.88 -11.22 14.84
C PRO A 245 1.90 -10.60 15.84
N ASN A 246 1.05 -9.66 15.40
CA ASN A 246 -0.16 -9.34 16.14
C ASN A 246 -1.32 -10.13 15.52
N ASP A 247 -1.93 -11.01 16.28
CA ASP A 247 -2.98 -11.94 15.84
C ASP A 247 -4.30 -11.77 16.62
N ASN A 248 -4.49 -10.61 17.24
CA ASN A 248 -5.69 -10.30 17.99
C ASN A 248 -6.94 -10.27 17.10
N LEU A 249 -6.86 -9.70 15.90
CA LEU A 249 -7.97 -9.70 14.96
C LEU A 249 -7.83 -10.82 13.92
N LYS A 250 -8.98 -11.37 13.51
CA LYS A 250 -9.08 -12.38 12.45
C LYS A 250 -10.10 -11.96 11.42
N MET A 251 -9.89 -12.34 10.17
CA MET A 251 -10.93 -12.28 9.16
C MET A 251 -12.02 -13.28 9.48
N THR A 252 -13.28 -12.88 9.36
CA THR A 252 -14.41 -13.82 9.27
C THR A 252 -14.27 -14.69 8.03
N GLU A 253 -14.95 -15.83 7.97
CA GLU A 253 -14.98 -16.67 6.76
C GLU A 253 -15.65 -15.93 5.58
N ALA A 254 -16.59 -15.02 5.85
CA ALA A 254 -17.18 -14.15 4.85
C ALA A 254 -16.12 -13.19 4.29
N LEU A 255 -15.41 -12.45 5.14
CA LEU A 255 -14.38 -11.51 4.71
C LEU A 255 -13.26 -12.20 3.91
N LYS A 256 -12.81 -13.39 4.32
CA LYS A 256 -11.82 -14.16 3.54
C LYS A 256 -12.29 -14.44 2.12
N LYS A 257 -13.55 -14.83 1.96
CA LYS A 257 -14.15 -15.09 0.66
C LYS A 257 -14.26 -13.81 -0.17
N ASP A 258 -14.71 -12.73 0.44
CA ASP A 258 -14.93 -11.46 -0.24
C ASP A 258 -13.60 -10.81 -0.67
N ILE A 259 -12.54 -10.88 0.15
CA ILE A 259 -11.20 -10.45 -0.24
C ILE A 259 -10.69 -11.21 -1.46
N ILE A 260 -10.89 -12.53 -1.54
CA ILE A 260 -10.53 -13.31 -2.73
C ILE A 260 -11.25 -12.77 -3.96
N HIS A 261 -12.56 -12.50 -3.87
CA HIS A 261 -13.33 -11.93 -4.98
C HIS A 261 -12.82 -10.53 -5.38
N TYR A 262 -12.44 -9.69 -4.41
CA TYR A 262 -11.89 -8.37 -4.67
C TYR A 262 -10.54 -8.43 -5.37
N TYR A 263 -9.64 -9.32 -4.95
CA TYR A 263 -8.33 -9.49 -5.60
C TYR A 263 -8.44 -10.18 -6.97
N ASP A 264 -9.35 -11.15 -7.13
CA ASP A 264 -9.67 -11.73 -8.44
C ASP A 264 -10.20 -10.67 -9.40
N PHE A 265 -11.11 -9.80 -8.91
CA PHE A 265 -11.62 -8.66 -9.68
C PHE A 265 -10.51 -7.68 -10.05
N MET A 266 -9.68 -7.27 -9.09
CA MET A 266 -8.54 -6.38 -9.33
C MET A 266 -7.61 -6.96 -10.40
N THR A 267 -7.31 -8.26 -10.33
CA THR A 267 -6.45 -8.96 -11.29
C THR A 267 -7.09 -9.04 -12.68
N ALA A 268 -8.37 -9.42 -12.74
CA ALA A 268 -9.10 -9.57 -14.00
C ALA A 268 -9.25 -8.23 -14.75
N TYR A 269 -9.39 -7.13 -14.03
CA TYR A 269 -9.63 -5.80 -14.59
C TYR A 269 -8.43 -4.84 -14.44
N GLN A 270 -7.23 -5.32 -14.16
CA GLN A 270 -6.04 -4.48 -13.94
C GLN A 270 -5.78 -3.50 -15.11
N ASN A 271 -6.08 -3.90 -16.33
CA ASN A 271 -5.91 -3.09 -17.54
C ASN A 271 -6.85 -1.86 -17.61
N VAL A 272 -7.91 -1.82 -16.83
CA VAL A 272 -8.84 -0.69 -16.72
C VAL A 272 -8.83 -0.02 -15.34
N LEU A 273 -8.29 -0.71 -14.34
CA LEU A 273 -8.13 -0.17 -12.99
C LEU A 273 -6.79 0.55 -12.81
N ARG A 274 -5.71 0.01 -13.41
CA ARG A 274 -4.34 0.39 -13.12
C ARG A 274 -3.48 0.68 -14.34
N ASP A 275 -3.48 -0.24 -15.33
CA ASP A 275 -2.47 -0.29 -16.39
C ASP A 275 -2.79 0.66 -17.56
N GLY A 276 -2.70 1.94 -17.32
CA GLY A 276 -2.83 2.96 -18.36
C GLY A 276 -3.94 3.97 -18.12
N GLY A 277 -4.10 4.88 -19.08
CA GLY A 277 -5.01 6.00 -18.98
C GLY A 277 -4.64 7.00 -17.88
N SER A 278 -5.55 7.91 -17.60
CA SER A 278 -5.39 8.93 -16.57
C SER A 278 -6.61 8.99 -15.66
N LEU A 279 -6.38 9.11 -14.35
CA LEU A 279 -7.43 9.36 -13.39
C LEU A 279 -8.01 10.78 -13.57
N THR A 280 -9.32 10.90 -13.42
CA THR A 280 -10.03 12.17 -13.37
C THR A 280 -11.00 12.21 -12.19
N THR A 281 -10.98 13.31 -11.48
CA THR A 281 -11.93 13.59 -10.40
C THR A 281 -13.17 14.34 -10.88
N ASN A 282 -13.20 14.77 -12.15
CA ASN A 282 -14.32 15.50 -12.73
C ASN A 282 -15.20 14.55 -13.56
N VAL A 283 -16.09 13.85 -12.89
CA VAL A 283 -17.06 12.94 -13.50
C VAL A 283 -18.44 13.61 -13.51
N ASN A 284 -18.97 13.91 -14.69
CA ASN A 284 -20.28 14.56 -14.82
C ASN A 284 -21.40 13.50 -14.83
N ILE A 285 -21.68 12.95 -13.64
CA ILE A 285 -22.74 11.96 -13.41
C ILE A 285 -23.66 12.44 -12.29
N ALA A 286 -24.95 12.13 -12.37
CA ALA A 286 -25.94 12.48 -11.36
C ALA A 286 -26.96 11.36 -11.17
N SER A 287 -27.57 11.30 -9.99
CA SER A 287 -28.77 10.48 -9.75
C SER A 287 -29.96 11.07 -10.50
N VAL A 288 -30.77 10.22 -11.11
CA VAL A 288 -32.00 10.63 -11.80
C VAL A 288 -33.23 10.48 -10.91
N ASP A 289 -33.23 9.45 -10.08
CA ASP A 289 -34.38 9.07 -9.24
C ASP A 289 -34.36 9.65 -7.81
N GLY A 290 -33.29 10.36 -7.47
CA GLY A 290 -33.14 11.03 -6.17
C GLY A 290 -32.97 10.09 -4.97
N LYS A 291 -32.73 8.79 -5.20
CA LYS A 291 -32.55 7.80 -4.12
C LYS A 291 -31.26 7.99 -3.35
N PHE A 292 -30.27 8.68 -3.94
CA PHE A 292 -28.96 8.90 -3.37
C PHE A 292 -28.35 10.19 -3.93
N GLU A 293 -27.36 10.72 -3.21
CA GLU A 293 -26.55 11.84 -3.69
C GLU A 293 -25.24 11.32 -4.28
N VAL A 294 -24.82 11.91 -5.39
CA VAL A 294 -23.54 11.63 -6.05
C VAL A 294 -22.55 12.75 -5.77
N GLN A 295 -21.34 12.38 -5.39
CA GLN A 295 -20.23 13.29 -5.15
C GLN A 295 -19.02 12.86 -5.96
N SER A 296 -18.42 13.80 -6.70
CA SER A 296 -17.10 13.57 -7.29
C SER A 296 -16.02 13.50 -6.19
N TRP A 297 -14.92 12.81 -6.49
CA TRP A 297 -13.78 12.75 -5.59
C TRP A 297 -13.36 14.14 -5.04
N PRO A 298 -12.99 14.32 -3.78
CA PRO A 298 -12.79 13.29 -2.75
C PRO A 298 -14.09 12.72 -2.18
N PRO A 299 -14.05 11.50 -1.57
CA PRO A 299 -15.23 10.89 -0.97
C PRO A 299 -15.78 11.73 0.19
N VAL A 300 -17.09 11.74 0.29
CA VAL A 300 -17.83 12.37 1.38
C VAL A 300 -18.78 11.34 1.97
N LYS A 301 -18.76 11.19 3.28
CA LYS A 301 -19.68 10.30 4.00
C LYS A 301 -21.13 10.64 3.69
N GLY A 302 -21.97 9.62 3.61
CA GLY A 302 -23.39 9.75 3.28
C GLY A 302 -23.68 9.88 1.78
N LYS A 303 -22.66 9.77 0.90
CA LYS A 303 -22.83 9.93 -0.54
C LYS A 303 -22.19 8.79 -1.33
N LEU A 304 -22.62 8.65 -2.56
CA LEU A 304 -21.96 7.80 -3.53
C LEU A 304 -20.81 8.59 -4.17
N CYS A 305 -19.59 8.13 -4.01
CA CYS A 305 -18.42 8.81 -4.56
C CYS A 305 -18.12 8.31 -5.96
N THR A 306 -17.67 9.21 -6.84
CA THR A 306 -17.24 8.88 -8.20
C THR A 306 -15.82 9.33 -8.47
N ILE A 307 -15.08 8.47 -9.16
CA ILE A 307 -13.80 8.78 -9.76
C ILE A 307 -13.75 8.14 -11.15
N GLY A 308 -13.15 8.80 -12.12
CA GLY A 308 -13.04 8.32 -13.48
C GLY A 308 -11.62 7.93 -13.86
N ARG A 309 -11.51 7.07 -14.88
CA ARG A 309 -10.26 6.82 -15.59
C ARG A 309 -10.53 6.85 -17.08
N SER A 310 -9.82 7.69 -17.80
CA SER A 310 -9.93 7.81 -19.25
C SER A 310 -8.83 7.01 -19.92
N LEU A 311 -9.22 6.07 -20.77
CA LEU A 311 -8.34 5.26 -21.60
C LEU A 311 -8.54 5.64 -23.09
N GLU A 312 -7.72 5.11 -23.98
CA GLU A 312 -7.75 5.45 -25.39
C GLU A 312 -9.15 5.33 -26.03
N ASN A 313 -9.83 4.20 -25.79
CA ASN A 313 -11.10 3.87 -26.44
C ASN A 313 -12.28 3.72 -25.47
N GLN A 314 -12.08 3.95 -24.18
CA GLN A 314 -13.12 3.78 -23.16
C GLN A 314 -12.87 4.68 -21.96
N ASP A 315 -13.94 5.02 -21.27
CA ASP A 315 -13.90 5.69 -19.98
C ASP A 315 -14.45 4.72 -18.91
N VAL A 316 -13.78 4.67 -17.79
CA VAL A 316 -14.20 3.89 -16.60
C VAL A 316 -14.69 4.85 -15.54
N ILE A 317 -15.80 4.57 -14.93
CA ILE A 317 -16.32 5.34 -13.79
C ILE A 317 -16.49 4.38 -12.63
N HIS A 318 -15.74 4.63 -11.57
CA HIS A 318 -15.90 3.92 -10.30
C HIS A 318 -17.01 4.59 -9.50
N LEU A 319 -17.91 3.76 -8.98
CA LEU A 319 -18.99 4.15 -8.08
C LEU A 319 -18.69 3.51 -6.71
N LEU A 320 -18.29 4.31 -5.75
CA LEU A 320 -17.93 3.86 -4.41
C LEU A 320 -19.06 4.24 -3.45
N ASN A 321 -19.69 3.25 -2.82
CA ASN A 321 -20.87 3.46 -1.99
C ASN A 321 -20.50 3.82 -0.55
N LEU A 322 -20.39 5.13 -0.27
CA LEU A 322 -20.23 5.67 1.07
C LEU A 322 -21.55 6.20 1.66
N SER A 323 -22.71 5.78 1.15
CA SER A 323 -24.01 6.31 1.57
C SER A 323 -24.32 6.10 3.05
N GLN A 324 -23.78 5.07 3.68
CA GLN A 324 -23.90 4.79 5.10
C GLN A 324 -22.59 5.05 5.88
N ALA A 325 -21.50 5.39 5.20
CA ALA A 325 -20.23 5.64 5.85
C ALA A 325 -20.35 6.73 6.92
N ASP A 326 -19.86 6.46 8.10
CA ASP A 326 -19.82 7.38 9.24
C ASP A 326 -18.54 8.24 9.26
N SER A 327 -17.54 7.86 8.45
CA SER A 327 -16.25 8.51 8.34
C SER A 327 -15.76 8.56 6.88
N ASP A 328 -14.80 9.44 6.59
CA ASP A 328 -14.01 9.49 5.36
C ASP A 328 -12.57 9.00 5.59
N GLU A 329 -12.34 8.32 6.72
CA GLU A 329 -11.05 7.76 7.11
C GLU A 329 -10.95 6.29 6.69
N TRP A 330 -9.84 5.97 6.01
CA TRP A 330 -9.65 4.63 5.44
C TRP A 330 -9.38 3.54 6.48
N ARG A 331 -8.81 3.91 7.64
CA ARG A 331 -8.28 2.94 8.62
C ARG A 331 -9.36 2.26 9.45
N ASP A 332 -10.55 2.89 9.58
CA ASP A 332 -11.65 2.40 10.40
C ASP A 332 -11.16 1.90 11.77
N ASP A 333 -10.47 2.79 12.48
CA ASP A 333 -9.67 2.50 13.68
C ASP A 333 -10.34 1.59 14.70
N TYR A 334 -11.63 1.79 14.92
CA TYR A 334 -12.42 1.07 15.93
C TYR A 334 -13.36 0.03 15.33
N GLY A 335 -13.32 -0.20 14.01
CA GLY A 335 -14.19 -1.15 13.34
C GLY A 335 -15.66 -0.72 13.35
N THR A 336 -15.94 0.54 13.11
CA THR A 336 -17.31 1.12 13.21
C THR A 336 -17.93 1.40 11.85
N MET A 337 -17.21 1.26 10.75
CA MET A 337 -17.74 1.48 9.41
C MET A 337 -18.97 0.57 9.20
N PRO A 338 -20.16 1.16 8.97
CA PRO A 338 -21.36 0.37 8.81
C PRO A 338 -21.45 -0.31 7.45
N GLU A 339 -22.20 -1.40 7.38
CA GLU A 339 -22.54 -2.07 6.12
C GLU A 339 -23.28 -1.09 5.19
N PRO A 340 -22.84 -0.90 3.94
CA PRO A 340 -23.52 -0.04 3.01
C PRO A 340 -24.90 -0.61 2.63
N ASN A 341 -25.91 0.25 2.59
CA ASN A 341 -27.23 -0.17 2.09
C ASN A 341 -27.18 -0.46 0.59
N THR A 342 -27.80 -1.54 0.18
CA THR A 342 -28.07 -1.77 -1.23
C THR A 342 -29.00 -0.70 -1.78
N ILE A 343 -28.59 -0.05 -2.86
CA ILE A 343 -29.42 0.92 -3.58
C ILE A 343 -30.13 0.16 -4.70
N GLU A 344 -31.44 -0.04 -4.54
CA GLU A 344 -32.23 -0.82 -5.50
C GLU A 344 -32.38 -0.10 -6.85
N ASN A 345 -31.89 -0.73 -7.91
CA ASN A 345 -32.00 -0.26 -9.29
C ASN A 345 -31.66 1.24 -9.44
N PRO A 346 -30.45 1.67 -9.03
CA PRO A 346 -30.07 3.07 -9.06
C PRO A 346 -30.01 3.61 -10.50
N SER A 347 -30.61 4.76 -10.73
CA SER A 347 -30.67 5.36 -12.06
C SER A 347 -29.76 6.59 -12.14
N PHE A 348 -28.98 6.62 -13.21
CA PHE A 348 -27.95 7.63 -13.44
C PHE A 348 -28.16 8.37 -14.76
N SER A 349 -27.69 9.60 -14.77
CA SER A 349 -27.53 10.40 -15.97
C SER A 349 -26.08 10.89 -16.07
N ILE A 350 -25.39 10.58 -17.17
CA ILE A 350 -24.00 10.98 -17.40
C ILE A 350 -23.89 11.82 -18.67
N CYS A 351 -23.01 12.83 -18.65
CA CYS A 351 -22.57 13.54 -19.84
C CYS A 351 -21.21 12.95 -20.27
N PRO A 352 -21.17 12.06 -21.27
CA PRO A 352 -19.92 11.42 -21.69
C PRO A 352 -19.01 12.40 -22.44
N SER A 353 -17.70 12.20 -22.34
CA SER A 353 -16.68 12.99 -23.04
C SER A 353 -16.59 12.65 -24.52
N ARG A 354 -17.14 11.51 -24.92
CA ARG A 354 -17.09 10.96 -26.30
C ARG A 354 -18.37 10.24 -26.67
N SER A 355 -18.54 9.90 -27.96
CA SER A 355 -19.65 9.07 -28.42
C SER A 355 -19.55 7.66 -27.81
N VAL A 356 -20.65 7.20 -27.20
CA VAL A 356 -20.73 5.91 -26.50
C VAL A 356 -21.45 4.90 -27.39
N LYS A 357 -20.81 3.75 -27.64
CA LYS A 357 -21.38 2.64 -28.42
C LYS A 357 -21.96 1.54 -27.53
N GLY A 358 -21.51 1.45 -26.28
CA GLY A 358 -21.96 0.45 -25.33
C GLY A 358 -21.62 0.86 -23.91
N LEU A 359 -22.36 0.34 -22.96
CA LEU A 359 -22.18 0.53 -21.53
C LEU A 359 -22.16 -0.85 -20.86
N TRP A 360 -21.21 -1.02 -19.94
CA TRP A 360 -21.05 -2.24 -19.16
C TRP A 360 -20.83 -1.90 -17.72
N MET A 361 -21.20 -2.82 -16.84
CA MET A 361 -20.92 -2.80 -15.42
C MET A 361 -20.14 -4.04 -15.02
N ALA A 362 -19.22 -3.88 -14.08
CA ALA A 362 -18.60 -4.97 -13.32
C ALA A 362 -18.45 -4.54 -11.86
N SER A 363 -18.65 -5.45 -10.92
CA SER A 363 -18.48 -5.23 -9.48
C SER A 363 -18.04 -6.52 -8.81
N PRO A 364 -17.09 -6.48 -7.86
CA PRO A 364 -16.73 -7.66 -7.09
C PRO A 364 -17.91 -8.21 -6.26
N ASP A 365 -18.87 -7.34 -5.92
CA ASP A 365 -20.05 -7.66 -5.11
C ASP A 365 -21.24 -8.17 -5.94
N TYR A 366 -21.13 -8.18 -7.27
CA TYR A 366 -22.23 -8.55 -8.16
C TYR A 366 -21.80 -9.56 -9.23
N ALA A 367 -22.61 -10.60 -9.42
CA ALA A 367 -22.43 -11.61 -10.47
C ALA A 367 -21.02 -12.24 -10.51
N GLY A 368 -20.35 -12.34 -9.36
CA GLY A 368 -18.99 -12.89 -9.26
C GLY A 368 -17.94 -12.06 -10.00
N GLY A 369 -18.15 -10.78 -10.14
CA GLY A 369 -17.23 -9.87 -10.85
C GLY A 369 -17.36 -9.88 -12.37
N ALA A 370 -18.31 -10.63 -12.93
CA ALA A 370 -18.48 -10.70 -14.38
C ALA A 370 -18.96 -9.36 -14.98
N VAL A 371 -18.41 -8.99 -16.14
CA VAL A 371 -18.89 -7.83 -16.89
C VAL A 371 -20.28 -8.13 -17.50
N ILE A 372 -21.22 -7.22 -17.31
CA ILE A 372 -22.57 -7.30 -17.87
C ILE A 372 -22.90 -6.08 -18.73
N PRO A 373 -23.62 -6.23 -19.85
CA PRO A 373 -24.08 -5.10 -20.65
C PRO A 373 -25.22 -4.37 -19.94
N ILE A 374 -25.18 -3.04 -20.00
CA ILE A 374 -26.21 -2.16 -19.44
C ILE A 374 -26.91 -1.43 -20.58
N ALA A 375 -28.25 -1.51 -20.62
CA ALA A 375 -29.05 -0.74 -21.54
C ALA A 375 -29.04 0.76 -21.15
N PHE A 376 -28.95 1.63 -22.14
CA PHE A 376 -29.00 3.07 -21.92
C PHE A 376 -29.86 3.78 -22.95
N LYS A 377 -30.31 4.99 -22.61
CA LYS A 377 -31.04 5.90 -23.51
C LYS A 377 -30.20 7.17 -23.69
N VAL A 378 -30.25 7.72 -24.91
CA VAL A 378 -29.65 9.00 -25.20
C VAL A 378 -30.71 10.09 -25.07
N ASN A 379 -30.46 11.07 -24.21
CA ASN A 379 -31.32 12.23 -23.97
C ASN A 379 -30.49 13.51 -24.15
N GLY A 380 -30.56 14.08 -25.35
CA GLY A 380 -29.69 15.20 -25.75
C GLY A 380 -28.22 14.81 -25.73
N ASN A 381 -27.41 15.47 -24.90
CA ASN A 381 -25.98 15.16 -24.71
C ASN A 381 -25.73 14.24 -23.51
N ARG A 382 -26.77 13.66 -22.91
CA ARG A 382 -26.66 12.78 -21.75
C ARG A 382 -27.08 11.36 -22.08
N LEU A 383 -26.50 10.41 -21.36
CA LEU A 383 -26.93 9.02 -21.31
C LEU A 383 -27.63 8.76 -19.99
N GLU A 384 -28.77 8.11 -20.05
CA GLU A 384 -29.53 7.66 -18.88
C GLU A 384 -29.54 6.14 -18.84
N PHE A 385 -29.26 5.58 -17.68
CA PHE A 385 -29.19 4.14 -17.46
C PHE A 385 -29.52 3.78 -16.03
N THR A 386 -29.89 2.50 -15.82
CA THR A 386 -30.16 1.94 -14.50
C THR A 386 -29.23 0.73 -14.29
N LEU A 387 -28.57 0.68 -13.16
CA LEU A 387 -27.76 -0.47 -12.75
C LEU A 387 -28.63 -1.46 -11.95
N PRO A 388 -28.29 -2.77 -11.97
CA PRO A 388 -28.90 -3.72 -11.05
C PRO A 388 -28.52 -3.37 -9.60
N SER A 389 -29.32 -3.91 -8.66
CA SER A 389 -29.13 -3.71 -7.22
C SER A 389 -27.96 -4.53 -6.69
#